data_17e1ce05c8bc9c8f2a1639e7adb400fe
#
_entry.id   17e1ce05c8bc9c8f2a1639e7adb400fe
#
_cell.length_a   1.000
_cell.length_b   1.000
_cell.length_c   1.000
_cell.angle_alpha   90.00
_cell.angle_beta   90.00
_cell.angle_gamma   90.00
#
_symmetry.space_group_name_H-M   'P 1'
#
loop_
_entity.id
_entity.type
_entity.pdbx_description
1 polymer ?
#
loop_
_entity_poly.entity_id
_entity_poly.type
_entity_poly.pdbx_seq_one_letter_code
_entity_poly.pdbx_strand_id
1 'polypeptide(L)'
;MRKKLLLLVAIISFLGLGAQAQSTMSKGQLVGSVKVGFSDYGLPIGVAADYGFVSGFINGKGAVSVGGELGLYLSNEYTHLSLAARGNFHYEFVQNLDTYLGLNLGLVGRSFALNGHLGARYYFGKFGVGLEFGMVNHAAGGTIGVSMKF
;
A
#
# COMPACT_ATOMS: atom_id res chain seq x y z
N MET A 1 -5.10 -19.04 23.14
CA MET A 1 -4.22 -18.75 21.96
C MET A 1 -4.50 -19.69 20.77
N ARG A 2 -4.61 -21.02 20.96
CA ARG A 2 -4.83 -21.98 19.84
C ARG A 2 -6.13 -21.73 19.02
N LYS A 3 -7.24 -21.34 19.67
CA LYS A 3 -8.52 -21.07 18.97
C LYS A 3 -8.46 -19.84 18.05
N LYS A 4 -7.71 -18.79 18.45
CA LYS A 4 -7.52 -17.58 17.64
C LYS A 4 -6.62 -17.84 16.43
N LEU A 5 -5.61 -18.70 16.60
CA LEU A 5 -4.72 -19.13 15.52
C LEU A 5 -5.47 -20.02 14.50
N LEU A 6 -6.33 -20.93 14.97
CA LEU A 6 -7.17 -21.75 14.09
C LEU A 6 -8.17 -20.92 13.29
N LEU A 7 -8.76 -19.88 13.90
CA LEU A 7 -9.64 -18.95 13.20
C LEU A 7 -8.90 -18.18 12.10
N LEU A 8 -7.69 -17.73 12.40
CA LEU A 8 -6.83 -17.04 11.42
C LEU A 8 -6.46 -17.94 10.24
N VAL A 9 -6.07 -19.19 10.52
CA VAL A 9 -5.75 -20.20 9.49
C VAL A 9 -6.99 -20.56 8.68
N ALA A 10 -8.16 -20.69 9.29
CA ALA A 10 -9.42 -20.95 8.60
C ALA A 10 -9.81 -19.79 7.67
N ILE A 11 -9.64 -18.53 8.08
CA ILE A 11 -9.90 -17.35 7.25
C ILE A 11 -8.95 -17.33 6.06
N ILE A 12 -7.66 -17.61 6.27
CA ILE A 12 -6.66 -17.68 5.19
C ILE A 12 -6.97 -18.82 4.22
N SER A 13 -7.44 -19.98 4.72
CA SER A 13 -7.80 -21.14 3.89
C SER A 13 -9.07 -20.91 3.06
N PHE A 14 -10.05 -20.16 3.59
CA PHE A 14 -11.27 -19.80 2.86
C PHE A 14 -11.02 -18.82 1.70
N LEU A 15 -10.00 -17.99 1.81
CA LEU A 15 -9.59 -17.04 0.76
C LEU A 15 -8.84 -17.73 -0.39
N GLY A 16 -8.45 -19.00 -0.24
CA GLY A 16 -7.66 -19.75 -1.21
C GLY A 16 -8.44 -20.59 -2.22
N LEU A 17 -9.76 -20.65 -2.15
CA LEU A 17 -10.57 -21.52 -3.00
C LEU A 17 -11.21 -20.72 -4.15
N GLY A 18 -10.52 -20.71 -5.30
CA GLY A 18 -11.13 -20.56 -6.61
C GLY A 18 -11.08 -19.18 -7.22
N ALA A 19 -10.26 -19.04 -8.19
CA ALA A 19 -10.36 -18.40 -9.50
C ALA A 19 -8.96 -18.08 -10.00
N GLN A 20 -8.75 -18.07 -11.29
CA GLN A 20 -7.48 -17.68 -11.89
C GLN A 20 -7.07 -16.31 -11.39
N ALA A 21 -5.98 -16.26 -10.63
CA ALA A 21 -5.46 -15.03 -10.07
C ALA A 21 -5.02 -14.12 -11.22
N GLN A 22 -5.83 -13.12 -11.51
CA GLN A 22 -5.39 -11.95 -12.26
C GLN A 22 -4.69 -11.04 -11.27
N SER A 23 -3.53 -10.50 -11.66
CA SER A 23 -2.83 -9.49 -10.83
C SER A 23 -3.81 -8.40 -10.41
N THR A 24 -3.83 -8.08 -9.13
CA THR A 24 -4.67 -7.00 -8.57
C THR A 24 -4.30 -5.64 -9.11
N MET A 25 -3.05 -5.49 -9.61
CA MET A 25 -2.57 -4.33 -10.34
C MET A 25 -2.33 -4.73 -11.80
N SER A 26 -3.11 -4.17 -12.72
CA SER A 26 -2.98 -4.41 -14.16
C SER A 26 -2.22 -3.27 -14.83
N LYS A 27 -1.54 -3.57 -15.95
CA LYS A 27 -0.94 -2.54 -16.81
C LYS A 27 -2.00 -1.56 -17.28
N GLY A 28 -1.72 -0.26 -17.15
CA GLY A 28 -2.65 0.82 -17.51
C GLY A 28 -3.69 1.15 -16.44
N GLN A 29 -3.78 0.38 -15.35
CA GLN A 29 -4.71 0.64 -14.26
C GLN A 29 -4.17 1.74 -13.35
N LEU A 30 -5.06 2.67 -12.99
CA LEU A 30 -4.80 3.67 -11.97
C LEU A 30 -5.48 3.26 -10.67
N VAL A 31 -4.76 3.37 -9.56
CA VAL A 31 -5.28 3.15 -8.20
C VAL A 31 -5.06 4.41 -7.39
N GLY A 32 -6.14 5.04 -6.96
CA GLY A 32 -6.11 6.14 -6.01
C GLY A 32 -6.31 5.61 -4.59
N SER A 33 -5.63 6.20 -3.60
CA SER A 33 -5.73 5.82 -2.20
C SER A 33 -5.78 7.04 -1.29
N VAL A 34 -6.55 6.94 -0.21
CA VAL A 34 -6.56 7.89 0.91
C VAL A 34 -6.15 7.15 2.15
N LYS A 35 -5.18 7.68 2.89
CA LYS A 35 -4.54 7.01 4.02
C LYS A 35 -4.52 7.91 5.25
N VAL A 36 -4.65 7.30 6.42
CA VAL A 36 -4.44 7.92 7.73
C VAL A 36 -3.73 6.93 8.64
N GLY A 37 -2.93 7.39 9.58
CA GLY A 37 -2.20 6.46 10.43
C GLY A 37 -1.43 7.12 11.56
N PHE A 38 -0.29 6.56 11.88
CA PHE A 38 0.63 7.05 12.92
C PHE A 38 2.07 7.00 12.41
N SER A 39 2.88 7.92 12.87
CA SER A 39 4.32 7.95 12.58
C SER A 39 5.07 8.70 13.68
N ASP A 40 6.40 8.62 13.65
CA ASP A 40 7.26 9.38 14.56
C ASP A 40 7.16 10.90 14.35
N TYR A 41 6.65 11.35 13.19
CA TYR A 41 6.38 12.77 12.87
C TYR A 41 4.95 13.22 13.24
N GLY A 42 4.14 12.37 13.86
CA GLY A 42 2.75 12.65 14.21
C GLY A 42 1.75 11.84 13.38
N LEU A 43 0.54 12.37 13.23
CA LEU A 43 -0.56 11.75 12.49
C LEU A 43 -0.36 11.99 10.98
N PRO A 44 -0.02 10.98 10.17
CA PRO A 44 -0.01 11.11 8.72
C PRO A 44 -1.43 11.03 8.16
N ILE A 45 -1.74 11.96 7.26
CA ILE A 45 -2.91 11.92 6.39
C ILE A 45 -2.41 12.12 4.98
N GLY A 46 -2.75 11.25 4.05
CA GLY A 46 -2.21 11.33 2.70
C GLY A 46 -3.12 10.77 1.64
N VAL A 47 -2.79 11.13 0.42
CA VAL A 47 -3.36 10.56 -0.80
C VAL A 47 -2.21 10.02 -1.65
N ALA A 48 -2.47 8.91 -2.32
CA ALA A 48 -1.50 8.33 -3.25
C ALA A 48 -2.22 7.91 -4.54
N ALA A 49 -1.48 7.93 -5.62
CA ALA A 49 -1.91 7.41 -6.91
C ALA A 49 -0.82 6.48 -7.46
N ASP A 50 -1.18 5.25 -7.80
CA ASP A 50 -0.30 4.24 -8.35
C ASP A 50 -0.80 3.87 -9.76
N TYR A 51 0.05 3.97 -10.78
CA TYR A 51 -0.23 3.58 -12.15
C TYR A 51 0.48 2.28 -12.48
N GLY A 52 -0.26 1.26 -12.93
CA GLY A 52 0.28 -0.02 -13.35
C GLY A 52 1.14 0.11 -14.60
N PHE A 53 2.45 0.02 -14.44
CA PHE A 53 3.41 0.17 -15.52
C PHE A 53 3.61 -1.13 -16.31
N VAL A 54 3.76 -2.24 -15.60
CA VAL A 54 3.86 -3.59 -16.17
C VAL A 54 3.17 -4.59 -15.25
N SER A 55 2.56 -5.61 -15.84
CA SER A 55 1.88 -6.68 -15.10
C SER A 55 1.95 -8.01 -15.85
N GLY A 56 1.57 -9.08 -15.16
CA GLY A 56 1.45 -10.41 -15.76
C GLY A 56 2.70 -11.27 -15.72
N PHE A 57 3.75 -10.83 -15.03
CA PHE A 57 4.94 -11.67 -14.79
C PHE A 57 4.80 -12.51 -13.51
N ILE A 58 5.73 -13.44 -13.28
CA ILE A 58 5.69 -14.41 -12.16
C ILE A 58 4.32 -15.12 -12.12
N ASN A 59 4.02 -15.91 -13.16
CA ASN A 59 2.78 -16.68 -13.32
C ASN A 59 1.51 -15.81 -13.32
N GLY A 60 1.59 -14.59 -13.86
CA GLY A 60 0.45 -13.69 -13.98
C GLY A 60 0.12 -12.90 -12.70
N LYS A 61 0.86 -13.11 -11.62
CA LYS A 61 0.58 -12.54 -10.28
C LYS A 61 1.42 -11.32 -9.94
N GLY A 62 2.48 -11.07 -10.69
CA GLY A 62 3.41 -9.96 -10.46
C GLY A 62 3.06 -8.71 -11.27
N ALA A 63 3.22 -7.53 -10.67
CA ALA A 63 3.09 -6.25 -11.34
C ALA A 63 4.05 -5.22 -10.75
N VAL A 64 4.31 -4.16 -11.53
CA VAL A 64 5.04 -2.98 -11.07
C VAL A 64 4.19 -1.76 -11.32
N SER A 65 4.10 -0.87 -10.35
CA SER A 65 3.50 0.44 -10.49
C SER A 65 4.49 1.55 -10.21
N VAL A 66 4.20 2.71 -10.79
CA VAL A 66 4.84 3.98 -10.50
C VAL A 66 3.76 4.98 -10.14
N GLY A 67 4.08 5.93 -9.28
CA GLY A 67 3.06 6.85 -8.82
C GLY A 67 3.60 8.00 -7.99
N GLY A 68 2.70 8.63 -7.26
CA GLY A 68 3.01 9.73 -6.37
C GLY A 68 2.19 9.69 -5.10
N GLU A 69 2.71 10.35 -4.09
CA GLU A 69 2.07 10.49 -2.79
C GLU A 69 2.20 11.94 -2.31
N LEU A 70 1.10 12.48 -1.82
CA LEU A 70 1.02 13.76 -1.15
C LEU A 70 0.44 13.55 0.23
N GLY A 71 1.06 14.10 1.27
CA GLY A 71 0.61 13.93 2.64
C GLY A 71 0.92 15.09 3.54
N LEU A 72 0.26 15.06 4.68
CA LEU A 72 0.48 15.95 5.82
C LEU A 72 0.79 15.10 7.05
N TYR A 73 1.82 15.46 7.79
CA TYR A 73 2.12 14.94 9.11
C TYR A 73 1.72 15.98 10.14
N LEU A 74 0.68 15.67 10.91
CA LEU A 74 0.12 16.56 11.91
C LEU A 74 0.70 16.22 13.27
N SER A 75 1.46 17.14 13.88
CA SER A 75 1.92 17.04 15.26
C SER A 75 1.47 18.27 16.07
N ASN A 76 1.63 18.20 17.37
CA ASN A 76 1.25 19.32 18.26
C ASN A 76 2.09 20.58 18.05
N GLU A 77 3.30 20.42 17.51
CA GLU A 77 4.24 21.52 17.35
C GLU A 77 4.34 22.00 15.89
N TYR A 78 4.24 21.07 14.93
CA TYR A 78 4.47 21.38 13.52
C TYR A 78 3.58 20.55 12.61
N THR A 79 3.29 21.10 11.43
CA THR A 79 2.69 20.37 10.32
C THR A 79 3.73 20.27 9.20
N HIS A 80 4.05 19.06 8.78
CA HIS A 80 4.96 18.81 7.67
C HIS A 80 4.19 18.35 6.43
N LEU A 81 4.38 19.04 5.32
CA LEU A 81 3.93 18.59 4.01
C LEU A 81 4.92 17.54 3.49
N SER A 82 4.40 16.47 2.92
CA SER A 82 5.19 15.47 2.19
C SER A 82 4.75 15.36 0.74
N LEU A 83 5.72 15.20 -0.14
CA LEU A 83 5.51 14.93 -1.55
C LEU A 83 6.56 13.92 -2.01
N ALA A 84 6.12 12.80 -2.55
CA ALA A 84 7.04 11.75 -3.00
C ALA A 84 6.59 11.11 -4.31
N ALA A 85 7.56 10.75 -5.14
CA ALA A 85 7.39 9.74 -6.15
C ALA A 85 7.46 8.35 -5.49
N ARG A 86 6.66 7.41 -5.98
CA ARG A 86 6.63 6.04 -5.45
C ARG A 86 6.73 5.01 -6.56
N GLY A 87 7.41 3.91 -6.27
CA GLY A 87 7.48 2.75 -7.13
C GLY A 87 7.20 1.51 -6.31
N ASN A 88 6.31 0.64 -6.79
CA ASN A 88 5.90 -0.54 -6.06
C ASN A 88 6.02 -1.79 -6.92
N PHE A 89 6.50 -2.85 -6.30
CA PHE A 89 6.39 -4.20 -6.79
C PHE A 89 5.20 -4.86 -6.10
N HIS A 90 4.25 -5.36 -6.86
CA HIS A 90 3.03 -6.01 -6.41
C HIS A 90 3.10 -7.50 -6.62
N TYR A 91 2.54 -8.26 -5.69
CA TYR A 91 2.34 -9.68 -5.84
C TYR A 91 1.01 -10.12 -5.21
N GLU A 92 0.21 -10.86 -5.98
CA GLU A 92 -1.06 -11.40 -5.53
C GLU A 92 -0.89 -12.81 -4.97
N PHE A 93 -0.70 -12.94 -3.66
CA PHE A 93 -0.64 -14.25 -3.00
C PHE A 93 -2.00 -14.94 -2.98
N VAL A 94 -3.05 -14.17 -2.76
CA VAL A 94 -4.45 -14.61 -2.65
C VAL A 94 -5.29 -13.68 -3.52
N GLN A 95 -6.33 -14.23 -4.13
CA GLN A 95 -7.24 -13.46 -4.97
C GLN A 95 -7.76 -12.21 -4.26
N ASN A 96 -7.76 -11.08 -4.96
CA ASN A 96 -8.14 -9.76 -4.47
C ASN A 96 -7.24 -9.17 -3.38
N LEU A 97 -6.19 -9.87 -2.95
CA LEU A 97 -5.21 -9.37 -1.99
C LEU A 97 -3.96 -8.88 -2.74
N ASP A 98 -3.87 -7.59 -2.93
CA ASP A 98 -2.69 -6.92 -3.47
C ASP A 98 -1.68 -6.69 -2.35
N THR A 99 -0.58 -7.42 -2.36
CA THR A 99 0.54 -7.14 -1.48
C THR A 99 1.62 -6.43 -2.28
N TYR A 100 2.26 -5.46 -1.68
CA TYR A 100 3.30 -4.69 -2.37
C TYR A 100 4.44 -4.27 -1.46
N LEU A 101 5.61 -4.20 -2.06
CA LEU A 101 6.82 -3.64 -1.49
C LEU A 101 7.26 -2.48 -2.38
N GLY A 102 7.57 -1.34 -1.80
CA GLY A 102 7.90 -0.17 -2.58
C GLY A 102 8.91 0.76 -1.96
N LEU A 103 9.28 1.74 -2.75
CA LEU A 103 10.14 2.85 -2.37
C LEU A 103 9.45 4.17 -2.65
N ASN A 104 9.60 5.11 -1.74
CA ASN A 104 9.18 6.50 -1.88
C ASN A 104 10.42 7.39 -1.88
N LEU A 105 10.50 8.28 -2.85
CA LEU A 105 11.56 9.25 -2.99
C LEU A 105 10.95 10.65 -3.05
N GLY A 106 11.27 11.51 -2.09
CA GLY A 106 10.64 12.82 -2.06
C GLY A 106 11.09 13.71 -0.91
N LEU A 107 10.19 14.57 -0.50
CA LEU A 107 10.41 15.58 0.53
C LEU A 107 9.42 15.39 1.67
N VAL A 108 9.89 15.54 2.89
CA VAL A 108 9.06 15.71 4.08
C VAL A 108 9.49 17.03 4.74
N GLY A 109 8.60 18.01 4.71
CA GLY A 109 8.95 19.36 5.06
C GLY A 109 10.03 19.91 4.12
N ARG A 110 11.24 20.15 4.64
CA ARG A 110 12.42 20.63 3.88
C ARG A 110 13.49 19.55 3.68
N SER A 111 13.25 18.35 4.18
CA SER A 111 14.22 17.26 4.15
C SER A 111 13.92 16.29 3.01
N PHE A 112 14.96 15.91 2.28
CA PHE A 112 14.87 14.84 1.29
C PHE A 112 14.80 13.50 2.03
N ALA A 113 13.90 12.63 1.60
CA ALA A 113 13.69 11.33 2.21
C ALA A 113 13.59 10.23 1.15
N LEU A 114 14.29 9.13 1.40
CA LEU A 114 14.12 7.86 0.71
C LEU A 114 13.55 6.86 1.71
N ASN A 115 12.38 6.34 1.41
CA ASN A 115 11.63 5.50 2.33
C ASN A 115 11.24 4.19 1.65
N GLY A 116 11.44 3.06 2.36
CA GLY A 116 10.85 1.78 2.00
C GLY A 116 9.48 1.60 2.64
N HIS A 117 8.57 0.94 1.96
CA HIS A 117 7.28 0.59 2.52
C HIS A 117 6.82 -0.80 2.07
N LEU A 118 6.02 -1.42 2.91
CA LEU A 118 5.35 -2.69 2.67
C LEU A 118 3.87 -2.49 2.92
N GLY A 119 3.04 -2.96 2.02
CA GLY A 119 1.60 -2.83 2.16
C GLY A 119 0.81 -4.03 1.66
N ALA A 120 -0.45 -4.04 2.06
CA ALA A 120 -1.43 -4.99 1.59
C ALA A 120 -2.78 -4.30 1.43
N ARG A 121 -3.47 -4.54 0.32
CA ARG A 121 -4.80 -4.03 0.02
C ARG A 121 -5.71 -5.18 -0.36
N TYR A 122 -6.85 -5.29 0.28
CA TYR A 122 -7.88 -6.24 -0.10
C TYR A 122 -9.00 -5.53 -0.86
N TYR A 123 -9.34 -6.02 -2.03
CA TYR A 123 -10.30 -5.40 -2.93
C TYR A 123 -11.66 -6.08 -2.91
N PHE A 124 -12.72 -5.27 -2.83
CA PHE A 124 -14.10 -5.62 -3.01
C PHE A 124 -14.57 -4.98 -4.34
N GLY A 125 -14.33 -5.66 -5.47
CA GLY A 125 -14.51 -5.06 -6.78
C GLY A 125 -13.52 -3.92 -7.05
N LYS A 126 -14.02 -2.70 -7.24
CA LYS A 126 -13.18 -1.52 -7.49
C LYS A 126 -12.64 -0.87 -6.21
N PHE A 127 -13.26 -1.11 -5.07
CA PHE A 127 -12.88 -0.54 -3.79
C PHE A 127 -12.01 -1.50 -3.00
N GLY A 128 -11.06 -0.97 -2.27
CA GLY A 128 -10.19 -1.75 -1.41
C GLY A 128 -9.94 -1.06 -0.07
N VAL A 129 -9.59 -1.86 0.92
CA VAL A 129 -9.06 -1.40 2.20
C VAL A 129 -7.66 -1.96 2.37
N GLY A 130 -6.78 -1.22 3.00
CA GLY A 130 -5.39 -1.65 3.09
C GLY A 130 -4.66 -1.08 4.29
N LEU A 131 -3.52 -1.70 4.53
CA LEU A 131 -2.54 -1.30 5.52
C LEU A 131 -1.21 -1.08 4.80
N GLU A 132 -0.47 -0.09 5.21
CA GLU A 132 0.89 0.17 4.73
C GLU A 132 1.79 0.52 5.92
N PHE A 133 2.94 -0.10 5.98
CA PHE A 133 3.97 0.16 6.99
C PHE A 133 5.20 0.73 6.29
N GLY A 134 5.65 1.88 6.75
CA GLY A 134 6.89 2.49 6.28
C GLY A 134 8.08 2.00 7.09
N MET A 135 9.13 1.57 6.40
CA MET A 135 10.45 1.30 6.97
C MET A 135 11.37 2.44 6.56
N VAL A 136 11.71 3.35 7.47
CA VAL A 136 12.20 4.65 7.08
C VAL A 136 13.39 5.13 7.87
N ASN A 137 14.25 5.89 7.19
CA ASN A 137 15.30 6.66 7.86
C ASN A 137 14.76 7.76 8.79
N HIS A 138 13.49 8.15 8.68
CA HIS A 138 12.98 9.31 9.41
C HIS A 138 11.55 9.23 9.95
N ALA A 139 10.75 8.23 9.61
CA ALA A 139 9.42 8.07 10.21
C ALA A 139 8.95 6.63 10.11
N ALA A 140 9.30 5.80 11.09
CA ALA A 140 8.60 4.54 11.26
C ALA A 140 7.13 4.82 11.50
N GLY A 141 6.26 4.15 10.75
CA GLY A 141 4.84 4.39 10.89
C GLY A 141 4.00 3.38 10.14
N GLY A 142 2.72 3.43 10.41
CA GLY A 142 1.73 2.62 9.72
C GLY A 142 0.51 3.43 9.34
N THR A 143 -0.08 3.11 8.22
CA THR A 143 -1.31 3.72 7.76
C THR A 143 -2.35 2.66 7.43
N ILE A 144 -3.60 3.02 7.67
CA ILE A 144 -4.78 2.34 7.13
C ILE A 144 -5.39 3.24 6.05
N GLY A 145 -5.91 2.66 5.00
CA GLY A 145 -6.48 3.46 3.93
C GLY A 145 -7.55 2.74 3.14
N VAL A 146 -8.23 3.53 2.33
CA VAL A 146 -9.16 3.07 1.31
C VAL A 146 -8.57 3.36 -0.07
N SER A 147 -8.81 2.46 -1.01
CA SER A 147 -8.31 2.57 -2.37
C SER A 147 -9.43 2.34 -3.37
N MET A 148 -9.27 2.92 -4.56
CA MET A 148 -10.20 2.74 -5.66
C MET A 148 -9.43 2.52 -6.96
N LYS A 149 -9.86 1.53 -7.74
CA LYS A 149 -9.37 1.23 -9.09
C LYS A 149 -10.18 2.02 -10.13
N PHE A 150 -9.46 2.63 -11.09
CA PHE A 150 -10.01 3.39 -12.22
C PHE A 150 -9.69 2.71 -13.55
#